data_0002e9156725cfd1aa82949d3d0291d9
#
_entry.id   0002e9156725cfd1aa82949d3d0291d9
#
_cell.length_a   1.000
_cell.length_b   1.000
_cell.length_c   1.000
_cell.angle_alpha   90.00
_cell.angle_beta   90.00
_cell.angle_gamma   90.00
#
_symmetry.space_group_name_H-M   'P 1'
#
loop_
_entity.id
_entity.type
_entity.pdbx_description
1 polymer ?
#
loop_
_entity_poly.entity_id
_entity_poly.type
_entity_poly.pdbx_seq_one_letter_code
_entity_poly.pdbx_strand_id
1 'polypeptide(L)'
;MHDAHDIKPGQSIELLKALHILTRDGKMNQDSRRKLKQVYHLYQFIEPLLAEVQQTHGEIHLVDHGAGKSYLGFILYDLFFKPLNNASHIYGIERRDDLVLKSQDLAAHLDFSGMTFLNLSVAESIDSPRLPQRADVVTALHACDTATDDAIHFALKRQARFVVLVPCCQAEVAAALRKNKPAALARNALSE
;
A
#
# COMPACT_ATOMS: atom_id res chain seq x y z
N MET A 1 12.49 -26.04 -7.51
CA MET A 1 12.10 -26.31 -6.11
C MET A 1 12.69 -25.23 -5.17
N HIS A 2 12.73 -23.94 -5.61
CA HIS A 2 13.35 -22.82 -4.84
C HIS A 2 12.39 -21.70 -4.46
N ASP A 3 11.10 -21.75 -4.85
CA ASP A 3 10.19 -20.63 -4.69
C ASP A 3 9.47 -20.57 -3.32
N ALA A 4 9.46 -21.68 -2.57
CA ALA A 4 8.79 -21.75 -1.26
C ALA A 4 9.52 -20.95 -0.15
N HIS A 5 10.83 -20.69 -0.29
CA HIS A 5 11.61 -19.94 0.70
C HIS A 5 11.36 -18.43 0.67
N ASP A 6 10.80 -17.90 -0.41
CA ASP A 6 10.52 -16.45 -0.56
C ASP A 6 9.12 -16.06 -0.04
N ILE A 7 8.26 -17.04 0.29
CA ILE A 7 6.87 -16.80 0.74
C ILE A 7 6.83 -16.90 2.27
N LYS A 8 6.18 -15.93 2.90
CA LYS A 8 6.02 -15.93 4.37
C LYS A 8 5.13 -17.11 4.82
N PRO A 9 5.43 -17.73 5.99
CA PRO A 9 4.55 -18.74 6.56
C PRO A 9 3.12 -18.22 6.75
N GLY A 10 2.13 -19.04 6.42
CA GLY A 10 0.71 -18.69 6.54
C GLY A 10 0.13 -17.87 5.40
N GLN A 11 0.95 -17.42 4.45
CA GLN A 11 0.47 -16.63 3.32
C GLN A 11 -0.33 -17.44 2.32
N SER A 12 -1.45 -16.92 1.85
CA SER A 12 -2.33 -17.54 0.88
C SER A 12 -1.67 -17.65 -0.50
N ILE A 13 -1.48 -18.89 -0.96
CA ILE A 13 -1.01 -19.18 -2.32
C ILE A 13 -2.03 -18.71 -3.37
N GLU A 14 -3.32 -18.82 -3.06
CA GLU A 14 -4.40 -18.37 -3.93
C GLU A 14 -4.34 -16.84 -4.14
N LEU A 15 -4.16 -16.07 -3.07
CA LEU A 15 -3.92 -14.63 -3.14
C LEU A 15 -2.73 -14.31 -4.05
N LEU A 16 -1.59 -14.97 -3.85
CA LEU A 16 -0.39 -14.72 -4.65
C LEU A 16 -0.58 -15.04 -6.13
N LYS A 17 -1.38 -16.06 -6.45
CA LYS A 17 -1.77 -16.38 -7.83
C LYS A 17 -2.70 -15.31 -8.41
N ALA A 18 -3.70 -14.88 -7.66
CA ALA A 18 -4.63 -13.84 -8.07
C ALA A 18 -3.95 -12.48 -8.30
N LEU A 19 -2.94 -12.15 -7.49
CA LEU A 19 -2.08 -10.98 -7.67
C LEU A 19 -1.05 -11.13 -8.80
N HIS A 20 -1.03 -12.27 -9.51
CA HIS A 20 -0.02 -12.60 -10.53
C HIS A 20 1.43 -12.54 -10.01
N ILE A 21 1.63 -12.78 -8.74
CA ILE A 21 2.95 -12.98 -8.13
C ILE A 21 3.41 -14.42 -8.40
N LEU A 22 2.50 -15.38 -8.28
CA LEU A 22 2.71 -16.75 -8.70
C LEU A 22 1.99 -17.05 -10.03
N THR A 23 2.58 -17.89 -10.83
CA THR A 23 1.89 -18.49 -11.99
C THR A 23 0.85 -19.51 -11.51
N ARG A 24 -0.03 -19.99 -12.40
CA ARG A 24 -1.00 -21.05 -12.10
C ARG A 24 -0.33 -22.30 -11.53
N ASP A 25 0.89 -22.60 -12.00
CA ASP A 25 1.69 -23.77 -11.54
C ASP A 25 2.48 -23.47 -10.25
N GLY A 26 2.29 -22.31 -9.61
CA GLY A 26 2.96 -21.94 -8.36
C GLY A 26 4.41 -21.49 -8.51
N LYS A 27 4.86 -21.15 -9.71
CA LYS A 27 6.22 -20.64 -9.98
C LYS A 27 6.24 -19.10 -9.89
N MET A 28 7.40 -18.56 -9.51
CA MET A 28 7.63 -17.13 -9.43
C MET A 28 8.71 -16.69 -10.42
N ASN A 29 8.41 -15.71 -11.27
CA ASN A 29 9.42 -15.09 -12.12
C ASN A 29 10.23 -14.02 -11.35
N GLN A 30 11.29 -13.53 -11.98
CA GLN A 30 12.22 -12.60 -11.32
C GLN A 30 11.56 -11.25 -10.98
N ASP A 31 10.67 -10.74 -11.82
CA ASP A 31 9.98 -9.47 -11.57
C ASP A 31 8.94 -9.59 -10.45
N SER A 32 8.19 -10.70 -10.43
CA SER A 32 7.27 -11.02 -9.33
C SER A 32 8.00 -11.17 -8.01
N ARG A 33 9.19 -11.78 -8.00
CA ARG A 33 10.04 -11.90 -6.81
C ARG A 33 10.50 -10.54 -6.29
N ARG A 34 10.94 -9.65 -7.18
CA ARG A 34 11.31 -8.28 -6.80
C ARG A 34 10.13 -7.52 -6.19
N LYS A 35 8.97 -7.60 -6.83
CA LYS A 35 7.73 -6.99 -6.34
C LYS A 35 7.36 -7.51 -4.96
N LEU A 36 7.35 -8.82 -4.76
CA LEU A 36 7.04 -9.43 -3.46
C LEU A 36 8.03 -8.99 -2.37
N LYS A 37 9.32 -8.94 -2.67
CA LYS A 37 10.34 -8.44 -1.75
C LYS A 37 10.11 -6.97 -1.36
N GLN A 38 9.70 -6.11 -2.31
CA GLN A 38 9.35 -4.71 -2.02
C GLN A 38 8.16 -4.62 -1.07
N VAL A 39 7.10 -5.39 -1.33
CA VAL A 39 5.92 -5.40 -0.46
C VAL A 39 6.24 -5.95 0.92
N TYR A 40 7.02 -7.02 1.03
CA TYR A 40 7.46 -7.56 2.32
C TYR A 40 8.37 -6.59 3.09
N HIS A 41 9.19 -5.83 2.38
CA HIS A 41 9.99 -4.79 3.01
C HIS A 41 9.10 -3.73 3.67
N LEU A 42 8.07 -3.25 2.97
CA LEU A 42 7.08 -2.33 3.55
C LEU A 42 6.30 -2.98 4.70
N TYR A 43 5.89 -4.23 4.54
CA TYR A 43 5.21 -5.00 5.58
C TYR A 43 6.00 -4.99 6.90
N GLN A 44 7.31 -5.21 6.87
CA GLN A 44 8.18 -5.24 8.05
C GLN A 44 8.16 -3.93 8.86
N PHE A 45 7.96 -2.78 8.20
CA PHE A 45 7.84 -1.49 8.89
C PHE A 45 6.42 -1.24 9.40
N ILE A 46 5.41 -1.74 8.70
CA ILE A 46 4.01 -1.48 9.05
C ILE A 46 3.51 -2.45 10.13
N GLU A 47 3.92 -3.71 10.10
CA GLU A 47 3.52 -4.75 11.05
C GLU A 47 3.70 -4.32 12.53
N PRO A 48 4.84 -3.77 12.98
CA PRO A 48 5.01 -3.31 14.36
C PRO A 48 4.04 -2.18 14.75
N LEU A 49 3.72 -1.28 13.80
CA LEU A 49 2.77 -0.19 14.03
C LEU A 49 1.35 -0.74 14.21
N LEU A 50 0.96 -1.71 13.39
CA LEU A 50 -0.32 -2.41 13.51
C LEU A 50 -0.42 -3.16 14.85
N ALA A 51 0.66 -3.84 15.25
CA ALA A 51 0.71 -4.56 16.53
C ALA A 51 0.53 -3.62 17.73
N GLU A 52 1.14 -2.42 17.67
CA GLU A 52 0.98 -1.39 18.70
C GLU A 52 -0.47 -0.89 18.78
N VAL A 53 -1.11 -0.62 17.63
CA VAL A 53 -2.52 -0.22 17.57
C VAL A 53 -3.41 -1.34 18.12
N GLN A 54 -3.17 -2.58 17.70
CA GLN A 54 -3.93 -3.75 18.18
C GLN A 54 -3.89 -3.89 19.70
N GLN A 55 -2.71 -3.73 20.30
CA GLN A 55 -2.55 -3.80 21.76
C GLN A 55 -3.26 -2.67 22.49
N THR A 56 -3.36 -1.49 21.86
CA THR A 56 -3.91 -0.28 22.50
C THR A 56 -5.44 -0.18 22.32
N HIS A 57 -5.95 -0.54 21.14
CA HIS A 57 -7.35 -0.28 20.75
C HIS A 57 -8.15 -1.56 20.50
N GLY A 58 -7.53 -2.70 20.32
CA GLY A 58 -8.19 -3.97 20.01
C GLY A 58 -8.65 -4.10 18.56
N GLU A 59 -8.96 -3.01 17.88
CA GLU A 59 -9.36 -2.95 16.46
C GLU A 59 -8.51 -1.95 15.72
N ILE A 60 -8.32 -2.17 14.41
CA ILE A 60 -7.46 -1.35 13.55
C ILE A 60 -8.23 -0.89 12.32
N HIS A 61 -8.24 0.41 12.07
CA HIS A 61 -8.69 0.99 10.81
C HIS A 61 -7.49 1.54 10.03
N LEU A 62 -7.10 0.83 8.96
CA LEU A 62 -6.05 1.26 8.04
C LEU A 62 -6.67 1.85 6.78
N VAL A 63 -6.20 3.02 6.36
CA VAL A 63 -6.60 3.66 5.09
C VAL A 63 -5.39 3.78 4.18
N ASP A 64 -5.45 3.11 3.01
CA ASP A 64 -4.40 3.08 2.00
C ASP A 64 -4.76 3.98 0.83
N HIS A 65 -4.09 5.12 0.69
CA HIS A 65 -4.32 6.10 -0.36
C HIS A 65 -3.47 5.81 -1.61
N GLY A 66 -4.11 5.89 -2.78
CA GLY A 66 -3.48 5.51 -4.03
C GLY A 66 -3.22 4.00 -4.11
N ALA A 67 -4.16 3.22 -3.59
CA ALA A 67 -4.00 1.78 -3.40
C ALA A 67 -3.60 1.02 -4.68
N GLY A 68 -3.97 1.53 -5.86
CA GLY A 68 -3.65 0.91 -7.13
C GLY A 68 -4.25 -0.50 -7.22
N LYS A 69 -3.40 -1.50 -7.44
CA LYS A 69 -3.77 -2.93 -7.37
C LYS A 69 -3.79 -3.48 -5.95
N SER A 70 -3.56 -2.63 -4.96
CA SER A 70 -3.58 -2.94 -3.53
C SER A 70 -2.72 -4.15 -3.10
N TYR A 71 -1.57 -4.34 -3.74
CA TYR A 71 -0.66 -5.44 -3.36
C TYR A 71 -0.32 -5.41 -1.87
N LEU A 72 0.00 -4.23 -1.33
CA LEU A 72 0.30 -4.08 0.09
C LEU A 72 -0.94 -4.34 0.94
N GLY A 73 -2.09 -3.76 0.60
CA GLY A 73 -3.34 -3.95 1.34
C GLY A 73 -3.73 -5.41 1.45
N PHE A 74 -3.68 -6.16 0.34
CA PHE A 74 -3.99 -7.60 0.32
C PHE A 74 -2.99 -8.42 1.14
N ILE A 75 -1.69 -8.13 1.07
CA ILE A 75 -0.67 -8.85 1.84
C ILE A 75 -0.76 -8.52 3.34
N LEU A 76 -1.04 -7.27 3.70
CA LEU A 76 -1.32 -6.87 5.09
C LEU A 76 -2.55 -7.59 5.62
N TYR A 77 -3.63 -7.65 4.83
CA TYR A 77 -4.85 -8.33 5.25
C TYR A 77 -4.60 -9.82 5.49
N ASP A 78 -4.00 -10.50 4.53
CA ASP A 78 -3.75 -11.94 4.58
C ASP A 78 -2.85 -12.35 5.77
N LEU A 79 -1.77 -11.59 5.99
CA LEU A 79 -0.77 -11.95 7.01
C LEU A 79 -1.06 -11.40 8.40
N PHE A 80 -1.79 -10.27 8.52
CA PHE A 80 -1.99 -9.61 9.81
C PHE A 80 -3.47 -9.49 10.19
N PHE A 81 -4.33 -8.95 9.33
CA PHE A 81 -5.72 -8.65 9.70
C PHE A 81 -6.59 -9.90 9.78
N LYS A 82 -6.49 -10.80 8.82
CA LYS A 82 -7.28 -12.04 8.77
C LYS A 82 -7.12 -12.91 10.02
N PRO A 83 -5.89 -13.11 10.57
CA PRO A 83 -5.71 -13.85 11.82
C PRO A 83 -6.31 -13.21 13.05
N LEU A 84 -6.53 -11.88 13.06
CA LEU A 84 -7.12 -11.18 14.21
C LEU A 84 -8.59 -11.59 14.42
N ASN A 85 -9.30 -11.93 13.36
CA ASN A 85 -10.72 -12.34 13.41
C ASN A 85 -11.61 -11.39 14.24
N ASN A 86 -11.43 -10.07 14.06
CA ASN A 86 -12.16 -9.02 14.73
C ASN A 86 -12.67 -7.99 13.70
N ALA A 87 -13.19 -6.83 14.15
CA ALA A 87 -13.71 -5.77 13.28
C ALA A 87 -12.62 -4.88 12.62
N SER A 88 -11.33 -5.25 12.72
CA SER A 88 -10.25 -4.54 12.03
C SER A 88 -10.45 -4.51 10.52
N HIS A 89 -10.17 -3.36 9.89
CA HIS A 89 -10.56 -3.12 8.51
C HIS A 89 -9.51 -2.33 7.72
N ILE A 90 -9.37 -2.67 6.44
CA ILE A 90 -8.53 -1.95 5.47
C ILE A 90 -9.43 -1.26 4.45
N TYR A 91 -9.23 0.05 4.27
CA TYR A 91 -9.90 0.86 3.25
C TYR A 91 -8.89 1.25 2.18
N GLY A 92 -9.05 0.73 0.96
CA GLY A 92 -8.24 1.12 -0.20
C GLY A 92 -8.91 2.27 -0.96
N ILE A 93 -8.22 3.39 -1.12
CA ILE A 93 -8.67 4.57 -1.87
C ILE A 93 -7.94 4.61 -3.20
N GLU A 94 -8.67 4.58 -4.30
CA GLU A 94 -8.12 4.60 -5.66
C GLU A 94 -9.05 5.35 -6.62
N ARG A 95 -8.47 6.23 -7.45
CA ARG A 95 -9.23 7.04 -8.43
C ARG A 95 -9.69 6.27 -9.67
N ARG A 96 -8.97 5.19 -10.01
CA ARG A 96 -9.25 4.39 -11.21
C ARG A 96 -10.30 3.34 -10.88
N ASP A 97 -11.48 3.54 -11.43
CA ASP A 97 -12.65 2.69 -11.19
C ASP A 97 -12.39 1.22 -11.53
N ASP A 98 -11.69 0.96 -12.65
CA ASP A 98 -11.33 -0.39 -13.06
C ASP A 98 -10.46 -1.16 -12.05
N LEU A 99 -9.61 -0.45 -11.30
CA LEU A 99 -8.80 -1.05 -10.25
C LEU A 99 -9.58 -1.27 -8.96
N VAL A 100 -10.48 -0.34 -8.64
CA VAL A 100 -11.40 -0.49 -7.50
C VAL A 100 -12.26 -1.73 -7.68
N LEU A 101 -12.92 -1.88 -8.84
CA LEU A 101 -13.76 -3.05 -9.15
C LEU A 101 -12.97 -4.36 -9.07
N LYS A 102 -11.78 -4.42 -9.69
CA LYS A 102 -10.91 -5.61 -9.62
C LYS A 102 -10.50 -5.96 -8.19
N SER A 103 -10.24 -4.95 -7.36
CA SER A 103 -9.88 -5.18 -5.95
C SER A 103 -11.08 -5.63 -5.12
N GLN A 104 -12.27 -5.09 -5.39
CA GLN A 104 -13.52 -5.55 -4.76
C GLN A 104 -13.82 -7.01 -5.12
N ASP A 105 -13.73 -7.35 -6.41
CA ASP A 105 -13.95 -8.73 -6.89
C ASP A 105 -12.95 -9.70 -6.27
N LEU A 106 -11.68 -9.30 -6.16
CA LEU A 106 -10.64 -10.13 -5.56
C LEU A 106 -10.87 -10.33 -4.06
N ALA A 107 -11.24 -9.27 -3.32
CA ALA A 107 -11.54 -9.37 -1.90
C ALA A 107 -12.74 -10.28 -1.65
N ALA A 108 -13.79 -10.16 -2.47
CA ALA A 108 -14.97 -11.04 -2.40
C ALA A 108 -14.61 -12.50 -2.71
N HIS A 109 -13.80 -12.75 -3.74
CA HIS A 109 -13.36 -14.10 -4.12
C HIS A 109 -12.55 -14.80 -3.02
N LEU A 110 -11.78 -14.04 -2.24
CA LEU A 110 -10.93 -14.57 -1.16
C LEU A 110 -11.59 -14.52 0.23
N ASP A 111 -12.85 -14.14 0.32
CA ASP A 111 -13.57 -13.93 1.59
C ASP A 111 -12.85 -12.93 2.52
N PHE A 112 -12.23 -11.90 1.96
CA PHE A 112 -11.57 -10.84 2.72
C PHE A 112 -12.57 -9.75 3.13
N SER A 113 -13.49 -10.11 4.02
CA SER A 113 -14.62 -9.26 4.45
C SER A 113 -14.20 -7.97 5.18
N GLY A 114 -13.00 -7.94 5.75
CA GLY A 114 -12.40 -6.74 6.36
C GLY A 114 -11.68 -5.83 5.38
N MET A 115 -12.00 -5.89 4.07
CA MET A 115 -11.45 -4.97 3.06
C MET A 115 -12.56 -4.25 2.30
N THR A 116 -12.41 -2.95 2.16
CA THR A 116 -13.32 -2.10 1.35
C THR A 116 -12.50 -1.25 0.39
N PHE A 117 -12.92 -1.19 -0.87
CA PHE A 117 -12.27 -0.33 -1.86
C PHE A 117 -13.24 0.75 -2.33
N LEU A 118 -12.77 2.00 -2.35
CA LEU A 118 -13.57 3.17 -2.66
C LEU A 118 -12.98 3.91 -3.85
N ASN A 119 -13.83 4.18 -4.84
CA ASN A 119 -13.48 5.04 -5.96
C ASN A 119 -13.55 6.51 -5.51
N LEU A 120 -12.43 7.02 -5.03
CA LEU A 120 -12.25 8.38 -4.53
C LEU A 120 -10.83 8.84 -4.84
N SER A 121 -10.66 10.14 -5.06
CA SER A 121 -9.36 10.78 -4.92
C SER A 121 -8.99 10.90 -3.44
N VAL A 122 -7.71 11.17 -3.15
CA VAL A 122 -7.27 11.41 -1.76
C VAL A 122 -7.99 12.62 -1.17
N ALA A 123 -8.12 13.71 -1.92
CA ALA A 123 -8.84 14.90 -1.51
C ALA A 123 -10.32 14.61 -1.16
N GLU A 124 -11.03 13.87 -2.02
CA GLU A 124 -12.43 13.49 -1.76
C GLU A 124 -12.57 12.58 -0.52
N SER A 125 -11.56 11.80 -0.19
CA SER A 125 -11.57 10.91 0.97
C SER A 125 -11.60 11.67 2.31
N ILE A 126 -11.05 12.90 2.35
CA ILE A 126 -10.91 13.70 3.58
C ILE A 126 -12.25 13.88 4.28
N ASP A 127 -13.30 14.18 3.54
CA ASP A 127 -14.64 14.43 4.05
C ASP A 127 -15.64 13.29 3.83
N SER A 128 -15.18 12.18 3.29
CA SER A 128 -16.06 11.07 2.93
C SER A 128 -16.70 10.42 4.17
N PRO A 129 -18.04 10.33 4.22
CA PRO A 129 -18.74 9.61 5.29
C PRO A 129 -18.61 8.09 5.17
N ARG A 130 -18.06 7.60 4.04
CA ARG A 130 -17.83 6.16 3.79
C ARG A 130 -16.58 5.63 4.50
N LEU A 131 -15.78 6.51 5.08
CA LEU A 131 -14.57 6.18 5.83
C LEU A 131 -14.81 6.35 7.34
N PRO A 132 -14.06 5.61 8.18
CA PRO A 132 -14.20 5.72 9.61
C PRO A 132 -13.86 7.13 10.10
N GLN A 133 -14.51 7.59 11.16
CA GLN A 133 -14.21 8.89 11.75
C GLN A 133 -12.79 8.97 12.27
N ARG A 134 -12.25 7.84 12.73
CA ARG A 134 -10.85 7.69 13.13
C ARG A 134 -10.17 6.63 12.27
N ALA A 135 -9.02 6.96 11.72
CA ALA A 135 -8.11 6.02 11.08
C ALA A 135 -6.90 5.83 12.01
N ASP A 136 -6.50 4.59 12.26
CA ASP A 136 -5.34 4.35 13.13
C ASP A 136 -4.03 4.44 12.36
N VAL A 137 -4.00 3.89 11.17
CA VAL A 137 -2.85 3.90 10.26
C VAL A 137 -3.26 4.41 8.89
N VAL A 138 -2.53 5.38 8.37
CA VAL A 138 -2.70 5.88 6.99
C VAL A 138 -1.45 5.54 6.20
N THR A 139 -1.63 4.87 5.06
CA THR A 139 -0.56 4.59 4.11
C THR A 139 -0.78 5.35 2.80
N ALA A 140 0.30 5.89 2.20
CA ALA A 140 0.28 6.50 0.89
C ALA A 140 1.63 6.23 0.19
N LEU A 141 1.70 5.08 -0.50
CA LEU A 141 2.96 4.59 -1.07
C LEU A 141 3.17 5.07 -2.51
N HIS A 142 2.10 5.44 -3.19
CA HIS A 142 2.12 5.89 -4.58
C HIS A 142 1.28 7.16 -4.80
N ALA A 143 0.97 7.86 -3.73
CA ALA A 143 0.38 9.19 -3.81
C ALA A 143 1.50 10.19 -4.08
N CYS A 144 1.48 10.80 -5.25
CA CYS A 144 2.48 11.78 -5.68
C CYS A 144 1.87 13.18 -5.69
N ASP A 145 2.73 14.19 -5.68
CA ASP A 145 2.35 15.61 -5.68
C ASP A 145 1.41 15.96 -4.51
N THR A 146 0.34 16.69 -4.77
CA THR A 146 -0.66 17.12 -3.79
C THR A 146 -1.35 15.95 -3.08
N ALA A 147 -1.38 14.76 -3.68
CA ALA A 147 -2.01 13.60 -3.04
C ALA A 147 -1.27 13.14 -1.78
N THR A 148 0.04 13.39 -1.66
CA THR A 148 0.79 13.16 -0.42
C THR A 148 0.35 14.15 0.67
N ASP A 149 0.21 15.44 0.33
CA ASP A 149 -0.25 16.47 1.26
C ASP A 149 -1.69 16.22 1.69
N ASP A 150 -2.56 15.82 0.76
CA ASP A 150 -3.94 15.41 1.05
C ASP A 150 -4.01 14.19 1.99
N ALA A 151 -3.10 13.20 1.82
CA ALA A 151 -3.02 12.05 2.71
C ALA A 151 -2.59 12.44 4.14
N ILE A 152 -1.67 13.40 4.28
CA ILE A 152 -1.29 13.97 5.58
C ILE A 152 -2.47 14.72 6.18
N HIS A 153 -3.17 15.56 5.40
CA HIS A 153 -4.35 16.27 5.86
C HIS A 153 -5.45 15.30 6.33
N PHE A 154 -5.72 14.25 5.54
CA PHE A 154 -6.64 13.18 5.95
C PHE A 154 -6.22 12.57 7.28
N ALA A 155 -4.96 12.19 7.42
CA ALA A 155 -4.44 11.55 8.61
C ALA A 155 -4.60 12.42 9.86
N LEU A 156 -4.29 13.72 9.77
CA LEU A 156 -4.48 14.69 10.85
C LEU A 156 -5.96 14.83 11.21
N LYS A 157 -6.83 14.98 10.21
CA LYS A 157 -8.27 15.12 10.41
C LYS A 157 -8.92 13.89 11.03
N ARG A 158 -8.47 12.70 10.65
CA ARG A 158 -8.94 11.40 11.15
C ARG A 158 -8.16 10.91 12.38
N GLN A 159 -7.31 11.78 12.96
CA GLN A 159 -6.53 11.49 14.19
C GLN A 159 -5.71 10.20 14.08
N ALA A 160 -5.08 10.00 12.91
CA ALA A 160 -4.25 8.82 12.68
C ALA A 160 -3.07 8.80 13.65
N ARG A 161 -2.84 7.63 14.25
CA ARG A 161 -1.69 7.41 15.13
C ARG A 161 -0.40 7.30 14.34
N PHE A 162 -0.46 6.65 13.17
CA PHE A 162 0.69 6.44 12.30
C PHE A 162 0.40 6.83 10.86
N VAL A 163 1.40 7.42 10.21
CA VAL A 163 1.36 7.76 8.79
C VAL A 163 2.60 7.20 8.12
N VAL A 164 2.42 6.37 7.09
CA VAL A 164 3.49 5.74 6.33
C VAL A 164 3.44 6.26 4.90
N LEU A 165 4.40 7.11 4.55
CA LEU A 165 4.49 7.75 3.25
C LEU A 165 5.74 7.29 2.50
N VAL A 166 5.59 6.93 1.22
CA VAL A 166 6.70 6.62 0.33
C VAL A 166 6.54 7.47 -0.95
N PRO A 167 7.04 8.72 -0.95
CA PRO A 167 6.93 9.61 -2.10
C PRO A 167 7.82 9.09 -3.24
N CYS A 168 7.22 8.88 -4.43
CA CYS A 168 7.92 8.38 -5.62
C CYS A 168 8.35 9.49 -6.59
N CYS A 169 7.80 10.69 -6.48
CA CYS A 169 8.05 11.83 -7.38
C CYS A 169 9.50 12.34 -7.33
N GLN A 170 10.27 12.06 -6.30
CA GLN A 170 11.69 12.44 -6.25
C GLN A 170 12.49 11.85 -7.43
N ALA A 171 12.16 10.64 -7.88
CA ALA A 171 12.82 10.03 -9.03
C ALA A 171 12.48 10.74 -10.34
N GLU A 172 11.25 11.21 -10.50
CA GLU A 172 10.78 11.95 -11.67
C GLU A 172 11.39 13.35 -11.73
N VAL A 173 11.36 14.08 -10.60
CA VAL A 173 12.02 15.39 -10.47
C VAL A 173 13.52 15.26 -10.73
N ALA A 174 14.18 14.28 -10.17
CA ALA A 174 15.61 14.04 -10.41
C ALA A 174 15.91 13.67 -11.87
N ALA A 175 15.01 12.96 -12.56
CA ALA A 175 15.14 12.66 -13.98
C ALA A 175 14.93 13.92 -14.86
N ALA A 176 13.94 14.75 -14.52
CA ALA A 176 13.68 16.02 -15.18
C ALA A 176 14.85 17.01 -15.03
N LEU A 177 15.40 17.13 -13.82
CA LEU A 177 16.56 17.96 -13.53
C LEU A 177 17.81 17.48 -14.27
N ARG A 178 18.00 16.16 -14.42
CA ARG A 178 19.12 15.60 -15.21
C ARG A 178 18.98 15.91 -16.69
N LYS A 179 17.77 15.87 -17.27
CA LYS A 179 17.50 16.20 -18.66
C LYS A 179 17.71 17.70 -18.96
N ASN A 180 17.43 18.56 -17.97
CA ASN A 180 17.49 20.01 -18.11
C ASN A 180 18.81 20.63 -17.61
N LYS A 181 19.81 19.84 -17.20
CA LYS A 181 21.14 20.40 -16.84
C LYS A 181 21.83 20.94 -18.09
N PRO A 182 22.09 22.26 -18.17
CA PRO A 182 23.00 22.79 -19.20
C PRO A 182 24.36 22.11 -19.02
N ALA A 183 25.00 21.74 -20.14
CA ALA A 183 26.27 21.03 -20.15
C ALA A 183 27.42 21.75 -19.37
N ALA A 184 27.24 23.04 -19.06
CA ALA A 184 28.18 23.84 -18.26
C ALA A 184 28.14 23.57 -16.75
N LEU A 185 27.01 23.14 -16.18
CA LEU A 185 26.90 22.86 -14.74
C LEU A 185 27.39 21.46 -14.37
N ALA A 186 27.50 20.55 -15.33
CA ALA A 186 27.99 19.20 -15.09
C ALA A 186 29.51 19.10 -14.88
N ARG A 187 30.27 20.13 -15.25
CA ARG A 187 31.75 20.14 -15.10
C ARG A 187 32.21 20.68 -13.75
N ASN A 188 31.41 21.48 -13.05
CA ASN A 188 31.84 22.12 -11.80
C ASN A 188 31.39 21.37 -10.53
N ALA A 189 30.64 20.28 -10.64
CA ALA A 189 30.16 19.51 -9.50
C ALA A 189 31.04 18.27 -9.18
N LEU A 190 32.16 18.10 -9.89
CA LEU A 190 33.10 16.98 -9.70
C LEU A 190 34.54 17.45 -9.36
N SER A 191 34.72 18.71 -8.94
CA SER A 191 36.03 19.29 -8.61
C SER A 191 36.09 19.95 -7.22
N GLU A 192 35.25 19.50 -6.27
CA GLU A 192 35.46 19.77 -4.83
C GLU A 192 35.32 18.50 -4.02
#